data_4a79eab751955195c53ac1bae1ce8cfd
#
_entry.id   4a79eab751955195c53ac1bae1ce8cfd
#
_cell.length_a   1.000
_cell.length_b   1.000
_cell.length_c   1.000
_cell.angle_alpha   90.00
_cell.angle_beta   90.00
_cell.angle_gamma   90.00
#
_symmetry.space_group_name_H-M   'P 1'
#
loop_
_entity.id
_entity.type
_entity.pdbx_description
1 polymer ?
#
loop_
_entity_poly.entity_id
_entity_poly.type
_entity_poly.pdbx_seq_one_letter_code
_entity_poly.pdbx_strand_id
1 'polypeptide(L)'
;MKLGNLEITGDLVLAPMAGVTDLAFRTICAELGAAVTVTEMVSSRALIYQDKKSRSLLHKTPIGVCGAQIFGNDPSVMADGAVLALEASGADFIDINMGCPMPKIVNNGDGSALMKDPEKAARIVEAVVKAVPVPVTVKMRKGWDKGSCNAPELAVMLEQAGTAAIAVHGRTKTMLYSGVADWDCIRAVKEAVEIPVIANGDIFTAEDAVKCKSRTGADMLMLGRTTFGDPWVFRQAQAALRGETVPETPPLSERVDTALRQFHLAAQDKGEYIACLEARKHFAWYLRGVAHSGYYKEKISAISSMEEIEQIASGIKRDLR
;
A
#
# COMPACT_ATOMS: atom_id res chain seq x y z
N MET A 1 2.25 -8.42 16.28
CA MET A 1 3.65 -8.36 15.76
C MET A 1 4.35 -7.13 16.35
N LYS A 2 5.67 -7.21 16.58
CA LYS A 2 6.47 -6.02 16.93
C LYS A 2 7.16 -5.49 15.69
N LEU A 3 7.09 -4.19 15.48
CA LEU A 3 7.84 -3.46 14.46
C LEU A 3 8.77 -2.48 15.19
N GLY A 4 10.01 -2.89 15.44
CA GLY A 4 10.87 -2.16 16.35
C GLY A 4 10.23 -2.04 17.74
N ASN A 5 9.97 -0.81 18.19
CA ASN A 5 9.29 -0.50 19.45
C ASN A 5 7.75 -0.41 19.34
N LEU A 6 7.19 -0.55 18.15
CA LEU A 6 5.74 -0.48 17.93
C LEU A 6 5.08 -1.85 18.10
N GLU A 7 3.99 -1.92 18.85
CA GLU A 7 3.11 -3.09 18.88
C GLU A 7 2.00 -2.96 17.84
N ILE A 8 1.93 -3.94 16.93
CA ILE A 8 0.89 -4.00 15.90
C ILE A 8 -0.07 -5.12 16.24
N THR A 9 -1.34 -4.75 16.45
CA THR A 9 -2.43 -5.70 16.66
C THR A 9 -3.18 -5.93 15.36
N GLY A 10 -3.11 -7.15 14.81
CA GLY A 10 -3.70 -7.55 13.53
C GLY A 10 -2.67 -8.08 12.55
N ASP A 11 -3.16 -8.68 11.46
CA ASP A 11 -2.37 -9.44 10.49
C ASP A 11 -2.30 -8.82 9.10
N LEU A 12 -3.01 -7.69 8.87
CA LEU A 12 -3.24 -7.18 7.54
C LEU A 12 -2.71 -5.75 7.37
N VAL A 13 -2.04 -5.53 6.22
CA VAL A 13 -1.44 -4.26 5.81
C VAL A 13 -2.06 -3.81 4.50
N LEU A 14 -2.41 -2.54 4.36
CA LEU A 14 -2.75 -1.94 3.07
C LEU A 14 -1.48 -1.57 2.31
N ALA A 15 -1.32 -2.11 1.10
CA ALA A 15 -0.17 -1.79 0.25
C ALA A 15 -0.19 -0.32 -0.20
N PRO A 16 0.97 0.37 -0.20
CA PRO A 16 1.08 1.69 -0.82
C PRO A 16 0.91 1.60 -2.34
N MET A 17 -0.05 2.37 -2.89
CA MET A 17 -0.37 2.38 -4.32
C MET A 17 -0.61 3.82 -4.80
N ALA A 18 0.32 4.35 -5.60
CA ALA A 18 0.27 5.71 -6.11
C ALA A 18 -1.04 6.01 -6.85
N GLY A 19 -1.69 7.11 -6.49
CA GLY A 19 -3.00 7.53 -7.00
C GLY A 19 -4.16 6.65 -6.54
N VAL A 20 -4.00 5.85 -5.49
CA VAL A 20 -5.04 4.97 -4.94
C VAL A 20 -5.14 5.07 -3.42
N THR A 21 -4.02 4.92 -2.72
CA THR A 21 -4.01 4.86 -1.25
C THR A 21 -3.77 6.23 -0.64
N ASP A 22 -4.62 7.19 -1.03
CA ASP A 22 -4.70 8.51 -0.40
C ASP A 22 -5.20 8.40 1.05
N LEU A 23 -5.18 9.51 1.77
CA LEU A 23 -5.62 9.55 3.17
C LEU A 23 -7.05 8.99 3.34
N ALA A 24 -7.97 9.37 2.45
CA ALA A 24 -9.36 8.94 2.52
C ALA A 24 -9.50 7.42 2.40
N PHE A 25 -8.88 6.83 1.38
CA PHE A 25 -8.95 5.38 1.18
C PHE A 25 -8.22 4.60 2.28
N ARG A 26 -7.06 5.08 2.75
CA ARG A 26 -6.36 4.48 3.90
C ARG A 26 -7.24 4.49 5.15
N THR A 27 -7.96 5.59 5.40
CA THR A 27 -8.87 5.70 6.55
C THR A 27 -9.99 4.65 6.46
N ILE A 28 -10.65 4.52 5.32
CA ILE A 28 -11.68 3.49 5.10
C ILE A 28 -11.11 2.07 5.32
N CYS A 29 -9.94 1.77 4.77
CA CYS A 29 -9.32 0.46 4.94
C CYS A 29 -8.92 0.18 6.39
N ALA A 30 -8.42 1.16 7.13
CA ALA A 30 -8.06 1.03 8.54
C ALA A 30 -9.30 0.73 9.41
N GLU A 31 -10.41 1.41 9.20
CA GLU A 31 -11.70 1.16 9.87
C GLU A 31 -12.24 -0.24 9.58
N LEU A 32 -11.91 -0.79 8.41
CA LEU A 32 -12.33 -2.11 7.98
C LEU A 32 -11.34 -3.23 8.34
N GLY A 33 -10.25 -2.91 9.07
CA GLY A 33 -9.37 -3.91 9.66
C GLY A 33 -7.95 -3.96 9.10
N ALA A 34 -7.52 -2.99 8.26
CA ALA A 34 -6.11 -2.83 7.96
C ALA A 34 -5.39 -2.31 9.22
N ALA A 35 -4.60 -3.16 9.87
CA ALA A 35 -3.85 -2.81 11.09
C ALA A 35 -2.72 -1.80 10.81
N VAL A 36 -2.15 -1.86 9.61
CA VAL A 36 -1.11 -0.98 9.14
C VAL A 36 -1.49 -0.40 7.77
N THR A 37 -1.28 0.89 7.62
CA THR A 37 -1.37 1.59 6.33
C THR A 37 -0.03 2.23 6.00
N VAL A 38 0.21 2.50 4.72
CA VAL A 38 1.42 3.19 4.27
C VAL A 38 0.99 4.28 3.28
N THR A 39 1.57 5.47 3.39
CA THR A 39 1.27 6.57 2.48
C THR A 39 1.63 6.23 1.03
N GLU A 40 1.15 7.02 0.08
CA GLU A 40 1.73 6.98 -1.26
C GLU A 40 3.21 7.34 -1.20
N MET A 41 3.99 6.80 -2.14
CA MET A 41 5.43 7.04 -2.16
C MET A 41 5.77 8.47 -2.59
N VAL A 42 6.68 9.12 -1.88
CA VAL A 42 7.18 10.46 -2.22
C VAL A 42 8.69 10.44 -2.45
N SER A 43 9.16 11.29 -3.36
CA SER A 43 10.59 11.46 -3.63
C SER A 43 11.26 12.19 -2.47
N SER A 44 12.31 11.60 -1.88
CA SER A 44 13.14 12.28 -0.86
C SER A 44 13.72 13.58 -1.39
N ARG A 45 14.15 13.61 -2.65
CA ARG A 45 14.63 14.84 -3.31
C ARG A 45 13.56 15.91 -3.41
N ALA A 46 12.31 15.54 -3.74
CA ALA A 46 11.20 16.49 -3.80
C ALA A 46 10.89 17.11 -2.42
N LEU A 47 11.01 16.32 -1.33
CA LEU A 47 10.84 16.82 0.02
C LEU A 47 11.92 17.86 0.39
N ILE A 48 13.17 17.63 0.03
CA ILE A 48 14.28 18.59 0.23
C ILE A 48 13.99 19.89 -0.51
N TYR A 49 13.43 19.83 -1.73
CA TYR A 49 13.00 21.00 -2.48
C TYR A 49 11.65 21.59 -2.02
N GLN A 50 11.11 21.12 -0.89
CA GLN A 50 9.87 21.60 -0.26
C GLN A 50 8.64 21.53 -1.18
N ASP A 51 8.56 20.52 -2.06
CA ASP A 51 7.42 20.31 -2.95
C ASP A 51 6.12 20.08 -2.16
N LYS A 52 5.19 21.03 -2.28
CA LYS A 52 3.91 21.02 -1.54
C LYS A 52 3.07 19.79 -1.86
N LYS A 53 3.07 19.34 -3.12
CA LYS A 53 2.30 18.17 -3.55
C LYS A 53 2.85 16.88 -2.91
N SER A 54 4.17 16.72 -2.84
CA SER A 54 4.78 15.58 -2.16
C SER A 54 4.44 15.57 -0.67
N ARG A 55 4.46 16.74 0.00
CA ARG A 55 4.08 16.84 1.40
C ARG A 55 2.62 16.47 1.68
N SER A 56 1.68 16.87 0.81
CA SER A 56 0.25 16.55 0.99
C SER A 56 -0.07 15.06 0.85
N LEU A 57 0.79 14.25 0.21
CA LEU A 57 0.64 12.80 0.14
C LEU A 57 1.00 12.08 1.44
N LEU A 58 1.67 12.76 2.38
CA LEU A 58 2.21 12.17 3.61
C LEU A 58 1.26 12.24 4.81
N HIS A 59 0.04 12.78 4.68
CA HIS A 59 -0.91 12.88 5.79
C HIS A 59 -1.14 11.51 6.43
N LYS A 60 -0.91 11.44 7.76
CA LYS A 60 -1.04 10.20 8.54
C LYS A 60 -2.51 9.78 8.65
N THR A 61 -2.77 8.49 8.52
CA THR A 61 -4.08 7.89 8.82
C THR A 61 -4.40 8.05 10.31
N PRO A 62 -5.62 8.51 10.68
CA PRO A 62 -5.96 8.77 12.08
C PRO A 62 -6.15 7.52 12.93
N ILE A 63 -6.23 6.35 12.30
CA ILE A 63 -6.50 5.05 12.93
C ILE A 63 -5.39 4.06 12.54
N GLY A 64 -5.00 3.22 13.49
CA GLY A 64 -3.98 2.20 13.29
C GLY A 64 -2.57 2.75 13.19
N VAL A 65 -1.64 1.92 12.76
CA VAL A 65 -0.23 2.26 12.53
C VAL A 65 -0.04 2.72 11.10
N CYS A 66 0.62 3.86 10.90
CA CYS A 66 0.80 4.45 9.58
C CYS A 66 2.26 4.77 9.27
N GLY A 67 2.80 4.20 8.18
CA GLY A 67 4.13 4.51 7.68
C GLY A 67 4.12 5.60 6.61
N ALA A 68 5.19 6.38 6.53
CA ALA A 68 5.44 7.29 5.40
C ALA A 68 6.41 6.63 4.42
N GLN A 69 5.98 6.45 3.15
CA GLN A 69 6.83 5.80 2.15
C GLN A 69 7.60 6.83 1.33
N ILE A 70 8.93 6.66 1.32
CA ILE A 70 9.85 7.48 0.53
C ILE A 70 10.60 6.65 -0.52
N PHE A 71 11.11 7.31 -1.56
CA PHE A 71 11.99 6.70 -2.55
C PHE A 71 13.11 7.64 -2.98
N GLY A 72 14.21 7.05 -3.41
CA GLY A 72 15.42 7.69 -3.90
C GLY A 72 16.54 6.67 -4.00
N ASN A 73 17.71 7.10 -4.46
CA ASN A 73 18.87 6.23 -4.70
C ASN A 73 20.20 6.77 -4.16
N ASP A 74 20.15 7.85 -3.40
CA ASP A 74 21.32 8.42 -2.74
C ASP A 74 21.15 8.33 -1.21
N PRO A 75 22.10 7.75 -0.46
CA PRO A 75 21.96 7.55 0.97
C PRO A 75 21.75 8.84 1.77
N SER A 76 22.47 9.92 1.44
CA SER A 76 22.35 11.18 2.17
C SER A 76 21.00 11.87 1.89
N VAL A 77 20.59 11.90 0.62
CA VAL A 77 19.29 12.44 0.22
C VAL A 77 18.12 11.64 0.84
N MET A 78 18.28 10.32 0.97
CA MET A 78 17.28 9.47 1.60
C MET A 78 17.19 9.69 3.11
N ALA A 79 18.32 9.90 3.79
CA ALA A 79 18.37 10.24 5.21
C ALA A 79 17.68 11.59 5.49
N ASP A 80 18.05 12.65 4.76
CA ASP A 80 17.42 13.97 4.89
C ASP A 80 15.93 13.93 4.55
N GLY A 81 15.58 13.22 3.47
CA GLY A 81 14.20 13.02 3.04
C GLY A 81 13.36 12.26 4.07
N ALA A 82 13.92 11.30 4.78
CA ALA A 82 13.25 10.56 5.84
C ALA A 82 12.91 11.45 7.05
N VAL A 83 13.83 12.31 7.46
CA VAL A 83 13.58 13.31 8.53
C VAL A 83 12.43 14.23 8.12
N LEU A 84 12.49 14.80 6.91
CA LEU A 84 11.44 15.69 6.39
C LEU A 84 10.09 14.98 6.22
N ALA A 85 10.10 13.71 5.81
CA ALA A 85 8.89 12.91 5.71
C ALA A 85 8.25 12.67 7.07
N LEU A 86 9.05 12.35 8.08
CA LEU A 86 8.59 12.16 9.45
C LEU A 86 8.02 13.44 10.05
N GLU A 87 8.70 14.57 9.88
CA GLU A 87 8.23 15.89 10.33
C GLU A 87 6.91 16.30 9.68
N ALA A 88 6.77 16.04 8.37
CA ALA A 88 5.58 16.39 7.61
C ALA A 88 4.38 15.50 7.92
N SER A 89 4.60 14.21 8.23
CA SER A 89 3.55 13.22 8.39
C SER A 89 3.17 12.93 9.84
N GLY A 90 4.12 13.00 10.78
CA GLY A 90 3.99 12.41 12.11
C GLY A 90 3.78 10.88 12.06
N ALA A 91 4.29 10.22 11.01
CA ALA A 91 4.14 8.77 10.82
C ALA A 91 4.82 7.97 11.94
N ASP A 92 4.35 6.74 12.14
CA ASP A 92 4.88 5.85 13.18
C ASP A 92 6.18 5.17 12.76
N PHE A 93 6.42 5.05 11.43
CA PHE A 93 7.64 4.48 10.85
C PHE A 93 7.89 5.05 9.45
N ILE A 94 9.12 4.90 8.96
CA ILE A 94 9.49 5.21 7.58
C ILE A 94 9.56 3.92 6.76
N ASP A 95 8.94 3.90 5.58
CA ASP A 95 9.01 2.79 4.63
C ASP A 95 9.80 3.19 3.39
N ILE A 96 10.78 2.38 2.99
CA ILE A 96 11.62 2.64 1.81
C ILE A 96 11.10 1.83 0.63
N ASN A 97 10.75 2.50 -0.47
CA ASN A 97 10.31 1.83 -1.69
C ASN A 97 11.49 1.28 -2.49
N MET A 98 11.58 -0.05 -2.56
CA MET A 98 12.50 -0.80 -3.43
C MET A 98 11.74 -1.72 -4.40
N GLY A 99 10.47 -1.43 -4.67
CA GLY A 99 9.60 -2.29 -5.47
C GLY A 99 8.89 -1.65 -6.66
N CYS A 100 8.89 -0.32 -6.78
CA CYS A 100 8.22 0.38 -7.87
C CYS A 100 8.86 0.04 -9.22
N PRO A 101 8.10 -0.49 -10.21
CA PRO A 101 8.65 -0.92 -11.49
C PRO A 101 8.56 0.15 -12.59
N MET A 102 7.95 1.31 -12.29
CA MET A 102 7.59 2.31 -13.29
C MET A 102 8.83 2.93 -13.95
N PRO A 103 8.87 3.09 -15.29
CA PRO A 103 10.02 3.61 -16.00
C PRO A 103 10.54 4.94 -15.44
N LYS A 104 9.64 5.88 -15.12
CA LYS A 104 10.01 7.19 -14.54
C LYS A 104 10.80 7.07 -13.22
N ILE A 105 10.63 5.97 -12.48
CA ILE A 105 11.32 5.72 -11.22
C ILE A 105 12.61 4.95 -11.48
N VAL A 106 12.51 3.79 -12.15
CA VAL A 106 13.66 2.89 -12.32
C VAL A 106 14.75 3.42 -13.24
N ASN A 107 14.42 4.29 -14.19
CA ASN A 107 15.41 4.92 -15.08
C ASN A 107 16.32 5.91 -14.33
N ASN A 108 15.88 6.41 -13.19
CA ASN A 108 16.69 7.23 -12.28
C ASN A 108 17.51 6.40 -11.29
N GLY A 109 17.39 5.08 -11.29
CA GLY A 109 18.04 4.19 -10.33
C GLY A 109 17.26 3.98 -9.03
N ASP A 110 16.00 4.47 -8.96
CA ASP A 110 15.14 4.40 -7.78
C ASP A 110 14.25 3.14 -7.78
N GLY A 111 13.55 2.91 -6.69
CA GLY A 111 12.56 1.85 -6.58
C GLY A 111 13.17 0.46 -6.81
N SER A 112 12.57 -0.34 -7.69
CA SER A 112 13.07 -1.70 -7.95
C SER A 112 14.44 -1.76 -8.62
N ALA A 113 14.98 -0.64 -9.13
CA ALA A 113 16.35 -0.60 -9.65
C ALA A 113 17.40 -0.85 -8.55
N LEU A 114 17.08 -0.51 -7.29
CA LEU A 114 17.95 -0.78 -6.13
C LEU A 114 18.21 -2.28 -5.92
N MET A 115 17.31 -3.17 -6.35
CA MET A 115 17.53 -4.60 -6.27
C MET A 115 18.70 -5.11 -7.14
N LYS A 116 19.19 -4.30 -8.07
CA LYS A 116 20.37 -4.60 -8.89
C LYS A 116 21.69 -4.26 -8.19
N ASP A 117 21.63 -3.48 -7.10
CA ASP A 117 22.78 -3.04 -6.31
C ASP A 117 22.45 -3.20 -4.81
N PRO A 118 22.51 -4.44 -4.28
CA PRO A 118 22.21 -4.75 -2.89
C PRO A 118 23.04 -3.95 -1.87
N GLU A 119 24.31 -3.71 -2.19
CA GLU A 119 25.20 -2.94 -1.33
C GLU A 119 24.74 -1.47 -1.19
N LYS A 120 24.32 -0.87 -2.31
CA LYS A 120 23.77 0.48 -2.31
C LYS A 120 22.43 0.52 -1.54
N ALA A 121 21.57 -0.46 -1.74
CA ALA A 121 20.32 -0.60 -1.02
C ALA A 121 20.55 -0.66 0.50
N ALA A 122 21.52 -1.48 0.95
CA ALA A 122 21.90 -1.56 2.36
C ALA A 122 22.45 -0.23 2.92
N ARG A 123 23.31 0.47 2.17
CA ARG A 123 23.82 1.80 2.58
C ARG A 123 22.70 2.84 2.70
N ILE A 124 21.68 2.79 1.84
CA ILE A 124 20.51 3.67 1.93
C ILE A 124 19.75 3.39 3.23
N VAL A 125 19.47 2.12 3.52
CA VAL A 125 18.75 1.74 4.75
C VAL A 125 19.54 2.17 5.98
N GLU A 126 20.84 1.88 6.04
CA GLU A 126 21.69 2.26 7.16
C GLU A 126 21.68 3.78 7.42
N ALA A 127 21.74 4.59 6.34
CA ALA A 127 21.70 6.04 6.44
C ALA A 127 20.34 6.53 7.00
N VAL A 128 19.23 5.96 6.53
CA VAL A 128 17.89 6.31 7.01
C VAL A 128 17.69 5.87 8.45
N VAL A 129 18.09 4.65 8.82
CA VAL A 129 18.00 4.12 10.20
C VAL A 129 18.74 5.01 11.19
N LYS A 130 19.90 5.53 10.80
CA LYS A 130 20.69 6.46 11.65
C LYS A 130 20.05 7.85 11.77
N ALA A 131 19.23 8.26 10.80
CA ALA A 131 18.69 9.61 10.72
C ALA A 131 17.37 9.79 11.47
N VAL A 132 16.56 8.74 11.65
CA VAL A 132 15.23 8.85 12.25
C VAL A 132 15.09 8.03 13.54
N PRO A 133 14.30 8.51 14.55
CA PRO A 133 14.11 7.81 15.82
C PRO A 133 13.01 6.73 15.77
N VAL A 134 12.42 6.49 14.59
CA VAL A 134 11.32 5.55 14.39
C VAL A 134 11.79 4.33 13.61
N PRO A 135 11.06 3.18 13.65
CA PRO A 135 11.41 2.01 12.84
C PRO A 135 11.48 2.33 11.35
N VAL A 136 12.39 1.66 10.64
CA VAL A 136 12.52 1.74 9.19
C VAL A 136 12.16 0.39 8.58
N THR A 137 11.28 0.39 7.58
CA THR A 137 10.88 -0.81 6.82
C THR A 137 11.25 -0.68 5.36
N VAL A 138 11.28 -1.79 4.66
CA VAL A 138 11.53 -1.82 3.22
C VAL A 138 10.42 -2.59 2.52
N LYS A 139 9.92 -2.04 1.41
CA LYS A 139 9.05 -2.76 0.50
C LYS A 139 9.76 -3.04 -0.81
N MET A 140 9.98 -4.34 -1.13
CA MET A 140 10.72 -4.78 -2.30
C MET A 140 9.95 -5.81 -3.15
N ARG A 141 10.54 -6.20 -4.27
CA ARG A 141 10.12 -7.33 -5.11
C ARG A 141 11.03 -8.52 -4.90
N LYS A 142 10.72 -9.68 -5.55
CA LYS A 142 11.58 -10.88 -5.48
C LYS A 142 12.89 -10.74 -6.29
N GLY A 143 13.01 -9.71 -7.12
CA GLY A 143 14.18 -9.45 -7.97
C GLY A 143 13.86 -8.52 -9.13
N TRP A 144 14.86 -8.22 -9.95
CA TRP A 144 14.71 -7.40 -11.14
C TRP A 144 14.03 -8.16 -12.28
N ASP A 145 14.52 -9.33 -12.64
CA ASP A 145 14.02 -10.21 -13.69
C ASP A 145 14.18 -11.70 -13.29
N LYS A 146 13.88 -12.61 -14.21
CA LYS A 146 13.94 -14.05 -13.92
C LYS A 146 15.35 -14.56 -13.61
N GLY A 147 16.39 -13.89 -14.13
CA GLY A 147 17.79 -14.26 -13.92
C GLY A 147 18.41 -13.64 -12.66
N SER A 148 17.72 -12.73 -12.01
CA SER A 148 18.20 -11.96 -10.85
C SER A 148 17.17 -11.89 -9.71
N CYS A 149 16.66 -13.07 -9.30
CA CYS A 149 15.81 -13.21 -8.12
C CYS A 149 16.70 -13.30 -6.88
N ASN A 150 16.91 -12.18 -6.18
CA ASN A 150 17.86 -12.05 -5.08
C ASN A 150 17.20 -11.54 -3.77
N ALA A 151 15.89 -11.71 -3.61
CA ALA A 151 15.20 -11.21 -2.44
C ALA A 151 15.70 -11.79 -1.10
N PRO A 152 16.01 -13.10 -0.96
CA PRO A 152 16.52 -13.64 0.30
C PRO A 152 17.88 -13.03 0.69
N GLU A 153 18.81 -12.94 -0.25
CA GLU A 153 20.15 -12.39 -0.02
C GLU A 153 20.08 -10.90 0.31
N LEU A 154 19.26 -10.15 -0.44
CA LEU A 154 19.03 -8.74 -0.18
C LEU A 154 18.38 -8.53 1.21
N ALA A 155 17.43 -9.37 1.59
CA ALA A 155 16.76 -9.27 2.89
C ALA A 155 17.74 -9.38 4.06
N VAL A 156 18.71 -10.33 4.00
CA VAL A 156 19.76 -10.46 5.01
C VAL A 156 20.61 -9.18 5.11
N MET A 157 21.00 -8.61 3.97
CA MET A 157 21.78 -7.36 3.96
C MET A 157 20.98 -6.17 4.54
N LEU A 158 19.67 -6.10 4.23
CA LEU A 158 18.80 -5.06 4.76
C LEU A 158 18.56 -5.21 6.26
N GLU A 159 18.42 -6.44 6.76
CA GLU A 159 18.33 -6.72 8.19
C GLU A 159 19.60 -6.26 8.92
N GLN A 160 20.78 -6.59 8.40
CA GLN A 160 22.07 -6.16 8.94
C GLN A 160 22.24 -4.64 8.92
N ALA A 161 21.59 -3.94 7.95
CA ALA A 161 21.56 -2.48 7.88
C ALA A 161 20.57 -1.84 8.88
N GLY A 162 19.79 -2.64 9.63
CA GLY A 162 18.89 -2.18 10.68
C GLY A 162 17.41 -2.05 10.29
N THR A 163 16.99 -2.69 9.18
CA THR A 163 15.56 -2.75 8.80
C THR A 163 14.75 -3.45 9.88
N ALA A 164 13.62 -2.88 10.27
CA ALA A 164 12.73 -3.42 11.30
C ALA A 164 11.69 -4.44 10.76
N ALA A 165 11.36 -4.41 9.47
CA ALA A 165 10.53 -5.40 8.76
C ALA A 165 10.67 -5.25 7.25
N ILE A 166 10.39 -6.30 6.50
CA ILE A 166 10.47 -6.31 5.03
C ILE A 166 9.14 -6.79 4.44
N ALA A 167 8.55 -5.99 3.53
CA ALA A 167 7.42 -6.41 2.71
C ALA A 167 7.91 -6.89 1.33
N VAL A 168 7.57 -8.12 0.96
CA VAL A 168 8.04 -8.75 -0.29
C VAL A 168 6.90 -9.00 -1.24
N HIS A 169 6.93 -8.37 -2.42
CA HIS A 169 6.04 -8.73 -3.52
C HIS A 169 6.66 -9.89 -4.33
N GLY A 170 5.98 -11.03 -4.39
CA GLY A 170 6.44 -12.26 -5.03
C GLY A 170 6.58 -12.20 -6.56
N ARG A 171 6.75 -11.02 -7.16
CA ARG A 171 7.01 -10.81 -8.60
C ARG A 171 8.30 -10.05 -8.82
N THR A 172 8.96 -10.30 -9.95
CA THR A 172 10.08 -9.46 -10.38
C THR A 172 9.60 -8.11 -10.94
N LYS A 173 10.54 -7.16 -11.13
CA LYS A 173 10.24 -5.88 -11.77
C LYS A 173 9.71 -6.08 -13.19
N THR A 174 10.31 -6.97 -13.98
CA THR A 174 9.92 -7.19 -15.38
C THR A 174 8.56 -7.86 -15.54
N MET A 175 8.12 -8.64 -14.55
CA MET A 175 6.77 -9.23 -14.54
C MET A 175 5.66 -8.18 -14.38
N LEU A 176 5.94 -7.02 -13.79
CA LEU A 176 4.92 -6.04 -13.41
C LEU A 176 3.82 -6.69 -12.55
N TYR A 177 2.71 -7.06 -13.18
CA TYR A 177 1.57 -7.76 -12.59
C TYR A 177 1.19 -9.05 -13.34
N SER A 178 1.97 -9.45 -14.35
CA SER A 178 1.74 -10.68 -15.12
C SER A 178 2.20 -11.92 -14.35
N GLY A 179 1.71 -13.08 -14.77
CA GLY A 179 2.02 -14.36 -14.13
C GLY A 179 1.47 -14.45 -12.70
N VAL A 180 2.08 -15.31 -11.88
CA VAL A 180 1.66 -15.57 -10.49
C VAL A 180 2.73 -15.08 -9.52
N ALA A 181 2.33 -14.57 -8.36
CA ALA A 181 3.25 -14.21 -7.29
C ALA A 181 3.88 -15.47 -6.68
N ASP A 182 5.18 -15.46 -6.55
CA ASP A 182 5.98 -16.56 -6.03
C ASP A 182 6.01 -16.51 -4.49
N TRP A 183 5.12 -17.25 -3.86
CA TRP A 183 5.04 -17.33 -2.40
C TRP A 183 6.18 -18.17 -1.80
N ASP A 184 6.80 -19.07 -2.58
CA ASP A 184 7.96 -19.83 -2.10
C ASP A 184 9.21 -18.95 -1.99
N CYS A 185 9.36 -17.96 -2.87
CA CYS A 185 10.40 -16.95 -2.70
C CYS A 185 10.16 -16.10 -1.43
N ILE A 186 8.90 -15.76 -1.10
CA ILE A 186 8.57 -15.04 0.15
C ILE A 186 8.90 -15.90 1.38
N ARG A 187 8.60 -17.21 1.32
CA ARG A 187 9.01 -18.17 2.36
C ARG A 187 10.52 -18.20 2.53
N ALA A 188 11.27 -18.28 1.44
CA ALA A 188 12.74 -18.26 1.50
C ALA A 188 13.29 -16.99 2.14
N VAL A 189 12.64 -15.82 1.91
CA VAL A 189 12.97 -14.57 2.63
C VAL A 189 12.68 -14.73 4.12
N LYS A 190 11.51 -15.29 4.50
CA LYS A 190 11.14 -15.48 5.91
C LYS A 190 12.10 -16.42 6.64
N GLU A 191 12.58 -17.44 5.96
CA GLU A 191 13.56 -18.40 6.50
C GLU A 191 14.98 -17.81 6.61
N ALA A 192 15.28 -16.74 5.85
CA ALA A 192 16.60 -16.13 5.80
C ALA A 192 16.83 -15.02 6.84
N VAL A 193 15.75 -14.45 7.42
CA VAL A 193 15.84 -13.30 8.35
C VAL A 193 15.04 -13.55 9.63
N GLU A 194 15.47 -12.91 10.72
CA GLU A 194 14.77 -12.95 12.02
C GLU A 194 13.70 -11.87 12.16
N ILE A 195 13.83 -10.76 11.41
CA ILE A 195 12.87 -9.67 11.42
C ILE A 195 11.54 -10.07 10.77
N PRO A 196 10.44 -9.38 11.09
CA PRO A 196 9.15 -9.63 10.48
C PRO A 196 9.16 -9.51 8.95
N VAL A 197 8.50 -10.47 8.28
CA VAL A 197 8.28 -10.47 6.84
C VAL A 197 6.79 -10.33 6.54
N ILE A 198 6.47 -9.43 5.60
CA ILE A 198 5.11 -9.15 5.16
C ILE A 198 4.93 -9.67 3.74
N ALA A 199 4.07 -10.67 3.55
CA ALA A 199 3.82 -11.27 2.24
C ALA A 199 2.88 -10.41 1.39
N ASN A 200 3.24 -10.16 0.13
CA ASN A 200 2.46 -9.39 -0.82
C ASN A 200 2.38 -10.07 -2.20
N GLY A 201 1.21 -10.03 -2.80
CA GLY A 201 0.93 -10.51 -4.15
C GLY A 201 -0.06 -11.67 -4.21
N ASP A 202 -1.06 -11.52 -5.08
CA ASP A 202 -2.11 -12.50 -5.40
C ASP A 202 -2.91 -13.01 -4.19
N ILE A 203 -3.15 -12.15 -3.24
CA ILE A 203 -4.09 -12.35 -2.15
C ILE A 203 -5.37 -11.64 -2.55
N PHE A 204 -6.31 -12.36 -3.19
CA PHE A 204 -7.54 -11.79 -3.74
C PHE A 204 -8.78 -12.12 -2.90
N THR A 205 -8.76 -13.23 -2.17
CA THR A 205 -9.87 -13.72 -1.37
C THR A 205 -9.42 -13.99 0.08
N ALA A 206 -10.39 -14.23 0.94
CA ALA A 206 -10.15 -14.67 2.32
C ALA A 206 -9.37 -16.01 2.38
N GLU A 207 -9.68 -16.93 1.46
CA GLU A 207 -9.00 -18.22 1.33
C GLU A 207 -7.55 -18.04 0.85
N ASP A 208 -7.29 -17.09 -0.06
CA ASP A 208 -5.93 -16.77 -0.48
C ASP A 208 -5.09 -16.23 0.68
N ALA A 209 -5.71 -15.45 1.59
CA ALA A 209 -5.03 -14.96 2.79
C ALA A 209 -4.57 -16.12 3.68
N VAL A 210 -5.43 -17.09 3.95
CA VAL A 210 -5.09 -18.29 4.74
C VAL A 210 -4.00 -19.11 4.06
N LYS A 211 -4.14 -19.37 2.75
CA LYS A 211 -3.14 -20.11 1.96
C LYS A 211 -1.79 -19.41 1.92
N CYS A 212 -1.79 -18.09 1.68
CA CYS A 212 -0.57 -17.30 1.64
C CYS A 212 0.15 -17.32 3.00
N LYS A 213 -0.57 -17.07 4.09
CA LYS A 213 -0.03 -17.12 5.45
C LYS A 213 0.58 -18.48 5.78
N SER A 214 -0.14 -19.56 5.49
CA SER A 214 0.32 -20.93 5.73
C SER A 214 1.54 -21.30 4.86
N ARG A 215 1.55 -20.92 3.58
CA ARG A 215 2.63 -21.29 2.65
C ARG A 215 3.91 -20.50 2.89
N THR A 216 3.78 -19.23 3.24
CA THR A 216 4.94 -18.33 3.38
C THR A 216 5.52 -18.29 4.78
N GLY A 217 4.73 -18.59 5.82
CA GLY A 217 5.08 -18.36 7.22
C GLY A 217 5.24 -16.87 7.57
N ALA A 218 4.85 -15.95 6.68
CA ALA A 218 4.99 -14.52 6.88
C ALA A 218 4.26 -14.02 8.12
N ASP A 219 4.78 -12.98 8.76
CA ASP A 219 4.22 -12.43 10.00
C ASP A 219 2.93 -11.64 9.74
N MET A 220 2.84 -10.94 8.60
CA MET A 220 1.64 -10.23 8.14
C MET A 220 1.43 -10.42 6.63
N LEU A 221 0.22 -10.07 6.17
CA LEU A 221 -0.17 -10.09 4.77
C LEU A 221 -0.47 -8.66 4.28
N MET A 222 0.05 -8.30 3.10
CA MET A 222 -0.18 -6.99 2.50
C MET A 222 -1.13 -7.11 1.32
N LEU A 223 -2.32 -6.51 1.45
CA LEU A 223 -3.34 -6.49 0.42
C LEU A 223 -3.15 -5.27 -0.50
N GLY A 224 -3.24 -5.48 -1.81
CA GLY A 224 -3.09 -4.43 -2.82
C GLY A 224 -4.33 -4.30 -3.69
N ARG A 225 -4.24 -4.68 -4.97
CA ARG A 225 -5.28 -4.51 -5.99
C ARG A 225 -6.65 -5.09 -5.66
N THR A 226 -6.70 -6.07 -4.77
CA THR A 226 -7.95 -6.67 -4.30
C THR A 226 -8.83 -5.65 -3.57
N THR A 227 -8.23 -4.64 -2.93
CA THR A 227 -8.95 -3.61 -2.17
C THR A 227 -9.67 -2.58 -3.05
N PHE A 228 -9.46 -2.58 -4.38
CA PHE A 228 -10.05 -1.61 -5.31
C PHE A 228 -11.57 -1.73 -5.38
N GLY A 229 -12.27 -0.82 -4.70
CA GLY A 229 -13.73 -0.83 -4.56
C GLY A 229 -14.26 -1.94 -3.65
N ASP A 230 -13.36 -2.64 -2.96
CA ASP A 230 -13.68 -3.69 -2.00
C ASP A 230 -12.78 -3.63 -0.75
N PRO A 231 -12.89 -2.58 0.07
CA PRO A 231 -12.12 -2.50 1.30
C PRO A 231 -12.58 -3.50 2.37
N TRP A 232 -13.73 -4.16 2.21
CA TRP A 232 -14.24 -5.19 3.12
C TRP A 232 -13.43 -6.47 3.11
N VAL A 233 -12.59 -6.66 2.09
CA VAL A 233 -11.65 -7.79 2.03
C VAL A 233 -10.75 -7.87 3.29
N PHE A 234 -10.51 -6.75 3.99
CA PHE A 234 -9.79 -6.77 5.27
C PHE A 234 -10.56 -7.51 6.35
N ARG A 235 -11.87 -7.24 6.52
CA ARG A 235 -12.71 -7.97 7.48
C ARG A 235 -12.82 -9.45 7.11
N GLN A 236 -13.00 -9.76 5.84
CA GLN A 236 -13.11 -11.11 5.33
C GLN A 236 -11.82 -11.92 5.55
N ALA A 237 -10.67 -11.36 5.16
CA ALA A 237 -9.38 -12.00 5.36
C ALA A 237 -9.05 -12.17 6.86
N GLN A 238 -9.37 -11.18 7.70
CA GLN A 238 -9.14 -11.25 9.14
C GLN A 238 -9.98 -12.38 9.80
N ALA A 239 -11.27 -12.50 9.44
CA ALA A 239 -12.14 -13.56 9.92
C ALA A 239 -11.60 -14.94 9.52
N ALA A 240 -11.22 -15.12 8.24
CA ALA A 240 -10.65 -16.37 7.75
C ALA A 240 -9.35 -16.76 8.46
N LEU A 241 -8.44 -15.80 8.70
CA LEU A 241 -7.20 -16.03 9.42
C LEU A 241 -7.41 -16.46 10.88
N ARG A 242 -8.54 -16.06 11.48
CA ARG A 242 -8.93 -16.46 12.83
C ARG A 242 -9.75 -17.75 12.88
N GLY A 243 -10.11 -18.34 11.72
CA GLY A 243 -11.02 -19.48 11.62
C GLY A 243 -12.47 -19.13 11.96
N GLU A 244 -12.84 -17.86 11.88
CA GLU A 244 -14.20 -17.34 12.10
C GLU A 244 -15.03 -17.41 10.81
N THR A 245 -16.35 -17.28 10.92
CA THR A 245 -17.23 -17.18 9.75
C THR A 245 -16.89 -15.94 8.93
N VAL A 246 -16.56 -16.14 7.66
CA VAL A 246 -16.22 -15.04 6.75
C VAL A 246 -17.48 -14.22 6.44
N PRO A 247 -17.48 -12.89 6.71
CA PRO A 247 -18.63 -12.05 6.42
C PRO A 247 -18.87 -11.96 4.91
N GLU A 248 -20.12 -11.87 4.52
CA GLU A 248 -20.49 -11.62 3.12
C GLU A 248 -20.08 -10.21 2.67
N THR A 249 -19.96 -10.03 1.35
CA THR A 249 -19.80 -8.70 0.76
C THR A 249 -21.06 -7.88 1.06
N PRO A 250 -20.93 -6.63 1.53
CA PRO A 250 -22.09 -5.83 1.89
C PRO A 250 -23.00 -5.54 0.69
N PRO A 251 -24.29 -5.25 0.96
CA PRO A 251 -25.24 -4.88 -0.09
C PRO A 251 -24.78 -3.60 -0.81
N LEU A 252 -25.24 -3.42 -2.05
CA LEU A 252 -24.82 -2.32 -2.91
C LEU A 252 -25.03 -0.94 -2.25
N SER A 253 -26.12 -0.77 -1.49
CA SER A 253 -26.38 0.49 -0.76
C SER A 253 -25.26 0.86 0.21
N GLU A 254 -24.78 -0.10 1.01
CA GLU A 254 -23.66 0.12 1.96
C GLU A 254 -22.33 0.37 1.21
N ARG A 255 -22.10 -0.32 0.09
CA ARG A 255 -20.92 -0.09 -0.76
C ARG A 255 -20.91 1.34 -1.32
N VAL A 256 -22.07 1.84 -1.75
CA VAL A 256 -22.22 3.21 -2.25
C VAL A 256 -22.06 4.24 -1.13
N ASP A 257 -22.60 3.98 0.06
CA ASP A 257 -22.43 4.87 1.22
C ASP A 257 -20.96 4.97 1.66
N THR A 258 -20.24 3.85 1.62
CA THR A 258 -18.81 3.84 1.91
C THR A 258 -18.02 4.60 0.84
N ALA A 259 -18.37 4.48 -0.44
CA ALA A 259 -17.77 5.26 -1.51
C ALA A 259 -18.01 6.77 -1.32
N LEU A 260 -19.25 7.18 -1.03
CA LEU A 260 -19.58 8.57 -0.72
C LEU A 260 -18.73 9.12 0.42
N ARG A 261 -18.64 8.36 1.51
CA ARG A 261 -17.83 8.75 2.66
C ARG A 261 -16.36 8.92 2.30
N GLN A 262 -15.80 8.01 1.50
CA GLN A 262 -14.44 8.15 0.99
C GLN A 262 -14.25 9.45 0.20
N PHE A 263 -15.21 9.80 -0.68
CA PHE A 263 -15.08 11.00 -1.52
C PHE A 263 -15.24 12.29 -0.71
N HIS A 264 -16.10 12.33 0.31
CA HIS A 264 -16.18 13.45 1.24
C HIS A 264 -14.87 13.63 2.02
N LEU A 265 -14.27 12.54 2.54
CA LEU A 265 -12.96 12.59 3.19
C LEU A 265 -11.87 13.11 2.24
N ALA A 266 -11.88 12.65 0.98
CA ALA A 266 -10.93 13.12 -0.02
C ALA A 266 -11.13 14.62 -0.34
N ALA A 267 -12.37 15.10 -0.42
CA ALA A 267 -12.67 16.51 -0.65
C ALA A 267 -12.21 17.40 0.52
N GLN A 268 -12.33 16.91 1.75
CA GLN A 268 -11.80 17.60 2.94
C GLN A 268 -10.28 17.68 2.96
N ASP A 269 -9.58 16.64 2.51
CA ASP A 269 -8.11 16.56 2.54
C ASP A 269 -7.45 17.35 1.41
N LYS A 270 -7.95 17.26 0.18
CA LYS A 270 -7.28 17.77 -1.04
C LYS A 270 -8.12 18.74 -1.88
N GLY A 271 -9.33 19.08 -1.43
CA GLY A 271 -10.28 19.92 -2.13
C GLY A 271 -11.16 19.17 -3.12
N GLU A 272 -12.36 19.70 -3.36
CA GLU A 272 -13.41 19.07 -4.17
C GLU A 272 -12.96 18.72 -5.58
N TYR A 273 -12.27 19.64 -6.26
CA TYR A 273 -11.83 19.42 -7.65
C TYR A 273 -10.97 18.15 -7.81
N ILE A 274 -9.96 17.99 -6.99
CA ILE A 274 -9.06 16.83 -7.06
C ILE A 274 -9.79 15.56 -6.62
N ALA A 275 -10.58 15.64 -5.56
CA ALA A 275 -11.38 14.51 -5.07
C ALA A 275 -12.34 13.98 -6.14
N CYS A 276 -13.02 14.86 -6.89
CA CYS A 276 -13.91 14.47 -7.99
C CYS A 276 -13.17 13.78 -9.15
N LEU A 277 -11.99 14.28 -9.53
CA LEU A 277 -11.18 13.62 -10.57
C LEU A 277 -10.77 12.19 -10.18
N GLU A 278 -10.39 11.99 -8.92
CA GLU A 278 -9.99 10.68 -8.41
C GLU A 278 -11.20 9.76 -8.15
N ALA A 279 -12.34 10.33 -7.72
CA ALA A 279 -13.58 9.60 -7.53
C ALA A 279 -14.05 8.87 -8.79
N ARG A 280 -13.82 9.40 -9.99
CA ARG A 280 -14.16 8.76 -11.26
C ARG A 280 -13.65 7.31 -11.34
N LYS A 281 -12.42 7.08 -10.91
CA LYS A 281 -11.79 5.77 -10.89
C LYS A 281 -12.30 4.91 -9.72
N HIS A 282 -12.30 5.46 -8.52
CA HIS A 282 -12.68 4.72 -7.32
C HIS A 282 -14.16 4.32 -7.33
N PHE A 283 -15.05 5.21 -7.72
CA PHE A 283 -16.48 4.91 -7.75
C PHE A 283 -16.80 3.80 -8.77
N ALA A 284 -16.17 3.82 -9.95
CA ALA A 284 -16.30 2.76 -10.92
C ALA A 284 -15.85 1.38 -10.36
N TRP A 285 -14.84 1.35 -9.49
CA TRP A 285 -14.42 0.13 -8.83
C TRP A 285 -15.45 -0.40 -7.82
N TYR A 286 -16.10 0.48 -7.05
CA TYR A 286 -17.18 0.09 -6.13
C TYR A 286 -18.37 -0.55 -6.86
N LEU A 287 -18.55 -0.27 -8.16
CA LEU A 287 -19.57 -0.89 -9.03
C LEU A 287 -19.07 -2.12 -9.78
N ARG A 288 -17.91 -2.67 -9.43
CA ARG A 288 -17.42 -3.90 -10.07
C ARG A 288 -18.38 -5.07 -9.76
N GLY A 289 -18.77 -5.83 -10.80
CA GLY A 289 -19.68 -6.95 -10.66
C GLY A 289 -21.16 -6.58 -10.52
N VAL A 290 -21.52 -5.29 -10.47
CA VAL A 290 -22.91 -4.84 -10.40
C VAL A 290 -23.53 -4.88 -11.80
N ALA A 291 -24.59 -5.68 -11.95
CA ALA A 291 -25.34 -5.78 -13.20
C ALA A 291 -25.96 -4.42 -13.58
N HIS A 292 -26.11 -4.17 -14.88
CA HIS A 292 -26.73 -2.96 -15.43
C HIS A 292 -26.10 -1.63 -15.01
N SER A 293 -24.88 -1.64 -14.45
CA SER A 293 -24.19 -0.44 -13.97
C SER A 293 -23.57 0.45 -15.06
N GLY A 294 -23.69 0.08 -16.35
CA GLY A 294 -23.06 0.78 -17.48
C GLY A 294 -23.42 2.27 -17.55
N TYR A 295 -24.72 2.59 -17.46
CA TYR A 295 -25.22 3.96 -17.43
C TYR A 295 -24.57 4.82 -16.32
N TYR A 296 -24.47 4.27 -15.11
CA TYR A 296 -23.86 4.98 -14.00
C TYR A 296 -22.34 5.11 -14.15
N LYS A 297 -21.65 4.11 -14.70
CA LYS A 297 -20.21 4.19 -14.99
C LYS A 297 -19.88 5.27 -16.02
N GLU A 298 -20.74 5.49 -17.00
CA GLU A 298 -20.61 6.59 -17.96
C GLU A 298 -20.74 7.95 -17.24
N LYS A 299 -21.76 8.14 -16.42
CA LYS A 299 -21.92 9.36 -15.60
C LYS A 299 -20.74 9.58 -14.67
N ILE A 300 -20.26 8.54 -13.99
CA ILE A 300 -19.10 8.59 -13.10
C ILE A 300 -17.85 9.12 -13.82
N SER A 301 -17.67 8.78 -15.10
CA SER A 301 -16.50 9.24 -15.86
C SER A 301 -16.46 10.75 -16.10
N ALA A 302 -17.59 11.44 -15.98
CA ALA A 302 -17.75 12.88 -16.19
C ALA A 302 -17.89 13.70 -14.91
N ILE A 303 -17.88 13.09 -13.72
CA ILE A 303 -18.05 13.77 -12.41
C ILE A 303 -17.14 14.99 -12.31
N SER A 304 -17.70 16.13 -11.88
CA SER A 304 -17.00 17.39 -11.69
C SER A 304 -17.29 18.08 -10.33
N SER A 305 -18.34 17.64 -9.61
CA SER A 305 -18.73 18.17 -8.31
C SER A 305 -19.15 17.07 -7.33
N MET A 306 -19.14 17.36 -6.03
CA MET A 306 -19.66 16.47 -5.00
C MET A 306 -21.17 16.28 -5.11
N GLU A 307 -21.91 17.31 -5.54
CA GLU A 307 -23.34 17.20 -5.80
C GLU A 307 -23.67 16.15 -6.87
N GLU A 308 -22.92 16.12 -7.96
CA GLU A 308 -23.06 15.08 -9.00
C GLU A 308 -22.77 13.68 -8.46
N ILE A 309 -21.76 13.54 -7.58
CA ILE A 309 -21.46 12.27 -6.91
C ILE A 309 -22.65 11.80 -6.08
N GLU A 310 -23.26 12.67 -5.28
CA GLU A 310 -24.42 12.38 -4.43
C GLU A 310 -25.66 12.02 -5.25
N GLN A 311 -25.91 12.74 -6.35
CA GLN A 311 -27.00 12.44 -7.28
C GLN A 311 -26.83 11.07 -7.94
N ILE A 312 -25.61 10.75 -8.41
CA ILE A 312 -25.26 9.45 -8.99
C ILE A 312 -25.46 8.34 -7.95
N ALA A 313 -24.96 8.52 -6.74
CA ALA A 313 -25.09 7.55 -5.65
C ALA A 313 -26.56 7.27 -5.30
N SER A 314 -27.39 8.32 -5.22
CA SER A 314 -28.82 8.21 -4.98
C SER A 314 -29.51 7.42 -6.10
N GLY A 315 -29.15 7.69 -7.36
CA GLY A 315 -29.66 6.95 -8.51
C GLY A 315 -29.26 5.47 -8.47
N ILE A 316 -27.99 5.16 -8.18
CA ILE A 316 -27.50 3.77 -8.07
C ILE A 316 -28.30 3.01 -7.01
N LYS A 317 -28.49 3.58 -5.82
CA LYS A 317 -29.25 2.92 -4.73
C LYS A 317 -30.72 2.68 -5.07
N ARG A 318 -31.33 3.56 -5.90
CA ARG A 318 -32.71 3.43 -6.34
C ARG A 318 -32.86 2.38 -7.44
N ASP A 319 -31.99 2.37 -8.43
CA ASP A 319 -32.18 1.69 -9.73
C ASP A 319 -31.43 0.36 -9.82
N LEU A 320 -30.37 0.15 -9.01
CA LEU A 320 -29.54 -1.07 -9.02
C LEU A 320 -29.71 -1.84 -7.71
N ARG A 321 -29.60 -3.17 -7.80
CA ARG A 321 -29.70 -4.08 -6.65
C ARG A 321 -28.48 -5.00 -6.57
#